data_5705fc6c592d15a5ee669fe717e749c6
#
_entry.id   5705fc6c592d15a5ee669fe717e749c6
#
_cell.length_a   1.000
_cell.length_b   1.000
_cell.length_c   1.000
_cell.angle_alpha   90.00
_cell.angle_beta   90.00
_cell.angle_gamma   90.00
#
_symmetry.space_group_name_H-M   'P 1'
#
loop_
_entity.id
_entity.type
_entity.pdbx_description
1 polymer ?
#
loop_
_entity_poly.entity_id
_entity_poly.type
_entity_poly.pdbx_seq_one_letter_code
_entity_poly.pdbx_strand_id
1 'polypeptide(L)'
;PGKHEKFDLPMVVLVNRGSASASEIVAGAIQDHDRGLVVGETSWGKGLVQSVYTLQYGAGLALTTSKYYTPAGRNIQRDYTSVYDYYMADEADSTAEVPLAQREQFKTSTGRIVYGGGGITPDVIVKYPKLARTTQLLEVRSAIFNYAVEYAAKHPDLTKDIAVSPAMFEEFIHHAAEHDIASESDIRDAMKNTADRQFVERALKAEIVAAKFGYDASYPYRLQGDVQVEKALEVFPEAQKLATMAAARAQSGDEPPVNAGSRSAQANPKTD
;
A
#
# COMPACT_ATOMS: atom_id res chain seq x y z
N PRO A 1 6.90 -22.17 -24.22
CA PRO A 1 6.23 -21.02 -23.62
C PRO A 1 4.82 -20.97 -24.19
N GLY A 2 3.79 -21.24 -23.34
CA GLY A 2 2.40 -21.20 -23.76
C GLY A 2 2.04 -19.78 -24.20
N LYS A 3 1.16 -19.67 -25.21
CA LYS A 3 0.53 -18.40 -25.56
C LYS A 3 -0.36 -18.00 -24.38
N HIS A 4 0.16 -17.16 -23.47
CA HIS A 4 -0.69 -16.52 -22.48
C HIS A 4 -1.53 -15.48 -23.23
N GLU A 5 -2.85 -15.58 -23.12
CA GLU A 5 -3.74 -14.52 -23.57
C GLU A 5 -3.32 -13.22 -22.87
N LYS A 6 -3.11 -12.18 -23.65
CA LYS A 6 -2.81 -10.86 -23.10
C LYS A 6 -4.07 -10.35 -22.41
N PHE A 7 -3.92 -9.99 -21.15
CA PHE A 7 -4.98 -9.34 -20.39
C PHE A 7 -5.00 -7.85 -20.72
N ASP A 8 -5.87 -7.43 -21.61
CA ASP A 8 -5.87 -6.07 -22.19
C ASP A 8 -6.85 -5.10 -21.49
N LEU A 9 -7.45 -5.50 -20.36
CA LEU A 9 -8.31 -4.61 -19.60
C LEU A 9 -7.53 -3.44 -18.95
N PRO A 10 -8.17 -2.27 -18.74
CA PRO A 10 -7.55 -1.17 -18.02
C PRO A 10 -7.14 -1.65 -16.61
N MET A 11 -6.02 -1.13 -16.12
CA MET A 11 -5.45 -1.53 -14.83
C MET A 11 -5.10 -0.31 -14.00
N VAL A 12 -5.52 -0.32 -12.75
CA VAL A 12 -5.08 0.61 -11.71
C VAL A 12 -4.54 -0.20 -10.53
N VAL A 13 -3.37 0.17 -10.05
CA VAL A 13 -2.70 -0.47 -8.91
C VAL A 13 -2.75 0.47 -7.72
N LEU A 14 -3.29 0.00 -6.60
CA LEU A 14 -3.30 0.74 -5.35
C LEU A 14 -2.04 0.43 -4.55
N VAL A 15 -1.36 1.46 -4.08
CA VAL A 15 -0.20 1.35 -3.20
C VAL A 15 -0.28 2.36 -2.06
N ASN A 16 0.31 2.00 -0.93
CA ASN A 16 0.49 2.89 0.21
C ASN A 16 1.80 2.55 0.95
N ARG A 17 2.05 3.20 2.09
CA ARG A 17 3.25 2.95 2.91
C ARG A 17 3.43 1.50 3.34
N GLY A 18 2.36 0.71 3.44
CA GLY A 18 2.42 -0.73 3.72
C GLY A 18 2.83 -1.59 2.52
N SER A 19 2.86 -1.03 1.32
CA SER A 19 3.27 -1.74 0.10
C SER A 19 4.80 -1.78 0.01
N ALA A 20 5.39 -2.97 0.03
CA ALA A 20 6.85 -3.14 0.08
C ALA A 20 7.34 -4.30 -0.80
N SER A 21 8.63 -4.29 -1.16
CA SER A 21 9.35 -5.40 -1.76
C SER A 21 8.71 -5.88 -3.08
N ALA A 22 8.22 -7.13 -3.17
CA ALA A 22 7.63 -7.71 -4.37
C ALA A 22 6.45 -6.87 -4.90
N SER A 23 5.64 -6.28 -4.02
CA SER A 23 4.55 -5.38 -4.40
C SER A 23 5.08 -4.15 -5.15
N GLU A 24 6.23 -3.62 -4.74
CA GLU A 24 6.88 -2.49 -5.39
C GLU A 24 7.49 -2.87 -6.74
N ILE A 25 7.99 -4.12 -6.88
CA ILE A 25 8.47 -4.64 -8.16
C ILE A 25 7.33 -4.66 -9.18
N VAL A 26 6.16 -5.18 -8.77
CA VAL A 26 4.99 -5.28 -9.65
C VAL A 26 4.45 -3.90 -9.98
N ALA A 27 4.22 -3.04 -8.97
CA ALA A 27 3.72 -1.69 -9.18
C ALA A 27 4.65 -0.84 -10.05
N GLY A 28 5.97 -0.92 -9.78
CA GLY A 28 6.99 -0.22 -10.57
C GLY A 28 7.07 -0.69 -12.02
N ALA A 29 6.95 -2.00 -12.26
CA ALA A 29 6.94 -2.54 -13.62
C ALA A 29 5.68 -2.10 -14.40
N ILE A 30 4.51 -2.13 -13.77
CA ILE A 30 3.26 -1.66 -14.38
C ILE A 30 3.34 -0.17 -14.72
N GLN A 31 3.88 0.65 -13.81
CA GLN A 31 4.07 2.08 -14.00
C GLN A 31 5.06 2.39 -15.12
N ASP A 32 6.24 1.75 -15.11
CA ASP A 32 7.31 2.02 -16.06
C ASP A 32 6.98 1.59 -17.49
N HIS A 33 6.22 0.49 -17.64
CA HIS A 33 5.73 0.04 -18.93
C HIS A 33 4.44 0.73 -19.38
N ASP A 34 3.91 1.67 -18.61
CA ASP A 34 2.64 2.35 -18.90
C ASP A 34 1.47 1.37 -19.08
N ARG A 35 1.57 0.18 -18.43
CA ARG A 35 0.52 -0.83 -18.51
C ARG A 35 -0.72 -0.45 -17.73
N GLY A 36 -0.59 0.42 -16.75
CA GLY A 36 -1.65 0.91 -15.87
C GLY A 36 -1.20 2.12 -15.07
N LEU A 37 -2.11 2.70 -14.30
CA LEU A 37 -1.83 3.79 -13.37
C LEU A 37 -1.61 3.25 -11.97
N VAL A 38 -0.74 3.91 -11.22
CA VAL A 38 -0.52 3.67 -9.79
C VAL A 38 -1.20 4.78 -9.00
N VAL A 39 -2.05 4.43 -8.06
CA VAL A 39 -2.85 5.37 -7.24
C VAL A 39 -2.61 5.11 -5.76
N GLY A 40 -2.57 6.15 -4.95
CA GLY A 40 -2.47 6.05 -3.50
C GLY A 40 -1.38 6.89 -2.88
N GLU A 41 -0.58 6.32 -2.01
CA GLU A 41 0.54 6.98 -1.33
C GLU A 41 1.87 6.34 -1.73
N THR A 42 2.98 7.08 -1.57
CA THR A 42 4.33 6.54 -1.83
C THR A 42 4.53 5.24 -1.03
N SER A 43 5.01 4.20 -1.69
CA SER A 43 5.26 2.89 -1.09
C SER A 43 6.46 2.90 -0.12
N TRP A 44 6.76 1.76 0.50
CA TRP A 44 7.79 1.67 1.53
C TRP A 44 9.20 2.03 1.07
N GLY A 45 9.64 1.54 -0.09
CA GLY A 45 11.01 1.71 -0.58
C GLY A 45 11.98 0.60 -0.16
N LYS A 46 11.60 -0.68 -0.37
CA LYS A 46 12.45 -1.85 -0.10
C LYS A 46 12.97 -2.45 -1.41
N GLY A 47 14.12 -1.95 -1.87
CA GLY A 47 14.77 -2.34 -3.13
C GLY A 47 16.03 -3.19 -2.99
N LEU A 48 16.25 -3.82 -1.83
CA LEU A 48 17.42 -4.66 -1.55
C LEU A 48 17.07 -6.14 -1.67
N VAL A 49 17.98 -6.91 -2.25
CA VAL A 49 17.91 -8.38 -2.32
C VAL A 49 18.83 -8.96 -1.27
N GLN A 50 18.31 -9.89 -0.48
CA GLN A 50 19.07 -10.60 0.56
C GLN A 50 19.22 -12.07 0.20
N SER A 51 20.46 -12.59 0.32
CA SER A 51 20.76 -14.01 0.24
C SER A 51 20.87 -14.58 1.65
N VAL A 52 20.25 -15.74 1.86
CA VAL A 52 20.33 -16.43 3.16
C VAL A 52 21.38 -17.53 3.09
N TYR A 53 22.36 -17.46 3.96
CA TYR A 53 23.42 -18.43 4.11
C TYR A 53 23.17 -19.25 5.38
N THR A 54 23.09 -20.57 5.22
CA THR A 54 22.94 -21.46 6.36
C THR A 54 24.26 -21.55 7.11
N LEU A 55 24.22 -21.33 8.41
CA LEU A 55 25.35 -21.45 9.33
C LEU A 55 25.23 -22.71 10.18
N GLN A 56 26.29 -22.99 10.99
CA GLN A 56 26.27 -24.11 11.93
C GLN A 56 25.11 -23.99 12.94
N TYR A 57 24.67 -25.13 13.45
CA TYR A 57 23.58 -25.23 14.44
C TYR A 57 22.20 -24.72 13.97
N GLY A 58 21.96 -24.70 12.66
CA GLY A 58 20.68 -24.29 12.11
C GLY A 58 20.45 -22.77 12.09
N ALA A 59 21.49 -21.99 12.41
CA ALA A 59 21.42 -20.52 12.27
C ALA A 59 21.46 -20.11 10.79
N GLY A 60 20.92 -18.94 10.49
CA GLY A 60 20.95 -18.35 9.15
C GLY A 60 21.47 -16.91 9.17
N LEU A 61 22.29 -16.56 8.19
CA LEU A 61 22.74 -15.20 7.94
C LEU A 61 22.04 -14.64 6.71
N ALA A 62 21.21 -13.63 6.88
CA ALA A 62 20.64 -12.86 5.77
C ALA A 62 21.57 -11.68 5.44
N LEU A 63 22.16 -11.72 4.25
CA LEU A 63 23.11 -10.70 3.81
C LEU A 63 22.57 -10.00 2.55
N THR A 64 22.58 -8.68 2.52
CA THR A 64 22.26 -7.91 1.32
C THR A 64 23.36 -8.12 0.28
N THR A 65 22.97 -8.67 -0.87
CA THR A 65 23.90 -9.02 -1.96
C THR A 65 23.66 -8.23 -3.23
N SER A 66 22.47 -7.65 -3.41
CA SER A 66 22.12 -6.93 -4.64
C SER A 66 21.06 -5.86 -4.38
N LYS A 67 20.95 -4.93 -5.33
CA LYS A 67 19.81 -4.00 -5.47
C LYS A 67 19.04 -4.40 -6.71
N TYR A 68 17.72 -4.18 -6.72
CA TYR A 68 16.99 -4.29 -7.97
C TYR A 68 16.50 -2.94 -8.46
N TYR A 69 16.33 -2.88 -9.76
CA TYR A 69 15.93 -1.68 -10.49
C TYR A 69 14.66 -1.99 -11.27
N THR A 70 13.77 -1.01 -11.35
CA THR A 70 12.57 -1.13 -12.19
C THR A 70 12.94 -1.10 -13.68
N PRO A 71 12.03 -1.44 -14.62
CA PRO A 71 12.31 -1.39 -16.05
C PRO A 71 12.86 -0.05 -16.54
N ALA A 72 12.44 1.08 -15.97
CA ALA A 72 12.98 2.40 -16.27
C ALA A 72 14.37 2.66 -15.68
N GLY A 73 14.94 1.73 -14.92
CA GLY A 73 16.25 1.86 -14.28
C GLY A 73 16.22 2.53 -12.91
N ARG A 74 15.05 2.75 -12.32
CA ARG A 74 14.92 3.36 -10.99
C ARG A 74 15.37 2.40 -9.89
N ASN A 75 16.22 2.88 -8.98
CA ASN A 75 16.38 2.26 -7.69
C ASN A 75 15.29 2.80 -6.76
N ILE A 76 14.48 1.92 -6.17
CA ILE A 76 13.38 2.30 -5.28
C ILE A 76 13.77 2.27 -3.80
N GLN A 77 15.00 1.83 -3.48
CA GLN A 77 15.45 1.76 -2.10
C GLN A 77 15.44 3.16 -1.48
N ARG A 78 14.76 3.31 -0.35
CA ARG A 78 14.82 4.54 0.42
C ARG A 78 16.12 4.60 1.23
N ASP A 79 16.66 5.80 1.37
CA ASP A 79 17.81 6.02 2.23
C ASP A 79 17.43 5.87 3.71
N TYR A 80 18.33 5.31 4.48
CA TYR A 80 18.23 5.21 5.93
C TYR A 80 19.62 5.37 6.54
N THR A 81 19.70 6.09 7.65
CA THR A 81 20.97 6.31 8.35
C THR A 81 21.22 5.28 9.44
N SER A 82 20.16 4.65 9.93
CA SER A 82 20.21 3.64 10.96
C SER A 82 19.15 2.54 10.76
N VAL A 83 19.36 1.39 11.42
CA VAL A 83 18.34 0.32 11.46
C VAL A 83 17.05 0.84 12.10
N TYR A 84 17.16 1.73 13.08
CA TYR A 84 16.01 2.36 13.72
C TYR A 84 15.20 3.19 12.70
N ASP A 85 15.86 4.06 11.92
CA ASP A 85 15.21 4.86 10.87
C ASP A 85 14.53 3.97 9.82
N TYR A 86 15.12 2.81 9.53
CA TYR A 86 14.55 1.87 8.58
C TYR A 86 13.21 1.28 9.05
N TYR A 87 13.10 0.92 10.33
CA TYR A 87 11.89 0.28 10.87
C TYR A 87 10.88 1.26 11.45
N MET A 88 11.33 2.38 12.03
CA MET A 88 10.49 3.31 12.79
C MET A 88 10.08 4.58 12.04
N ALA A 89 10.48 4.72 10.78
CA ALA A 89 10.15 5.91 9.98
C ALA A 89 8.64 6.11 9.71
N ASP A 90 7.78 5.19 10.18
CA ASP A 90 6.33 5.34 10.08
C ASP A 90 5.72 6.18 11.23
N GLU A 91 6.40 6.26 12.38
CA GLU A 91 5.91 7.04 13.51
C GLU A 91 6.44 8.48 13.53
N ALA A 92 7.59 8.70 12.93
CA ALA A 92 8.25 10.01 12.89
C ALA A 92 8.02 10.65 11.51
N ASP A 93 6.93 11.38 11.42
CA ASP A 93 6.76 12.49 10.50
C ASP A 93 7.01 12.24 9.00
N SER A 94 5.97 12.45 8.22
CA SER A 94 6.00 12.59 6.75
C SER A 94 6.97 13.69 6.23
N THR A 95 7.73 14.34 7.12
CA THR A 95 8.75 15.36 6.80
C THR A 95 10.06 14.76 6.28
N ALA A 96 10.29 13.45 6.43
CA ALA A 96 11.50 12.80 5.92
C ALA A 96 11.41 12.37 4.44
N GLU A 97 10.29 12.61 3.75
CA GLU A 97 10.24 12.36 2.31
C GLU A 97 11.07 13.39 1.56
N VAL A 98 12.12 12.94 0.86
CA VAL A 98 12.85 13.78 -0.06
C VAL A 98 11.86 14.39 -1.06
N PRO A 99 11.77 15.72 -1.17
CA PRO A 99 10.86 16.38 -2.10
C PRO A 99 11.02 15.83 -3.52
N LEU A 100 9.94 15.63 -4.26
CA LEU A 100 9.96 15.09 -5.63
C LEU A 100 10.92 15.85 -6.54
N ALA A 101 11.05 17.17 -6.35
CA ALA A 101 11.98 18.02 -7.11
C ALA A 101 13.48 17.69 -6.89
N GLN A 102 13.80 16.99 -5.80
CA GLN A 102 15.17 16.59 -5.47
C GLN A 102 15.44 15.11 -5.78
N ARG A 103 14.42 14.35 -6.18
CA ARG A 103 14.58 12.94 -6.55
C ARG A 103 15.06 12.81 -7.98
N GLU A 104 15.83 11.76 -8.25
CA GLU A 104 16.25 11.40 -9.60
C GLU A 104 15.02 11.08 -10.46
N GLN A 105 14.97 11.66 -11.67
CA GLN A 105 13.88 11.52 -12.61
C GLN A 105 14.19 10.50 -13.70
N PHE A 106 13.24 9.67 -14.01
CA PHE A 106 13.29 8.68 -15.06
C PHE A 106 12.06 8.83 -15.97
N LYS A 107 12.07 8.14 -17.09
CA LYS A 107 10.96 8.16 -18.05
C LYS A 107 10.38 6.76 -18.23
N THR A 108 9.06 6.69 -18.23
CA THR A 108 8.33 5.48 -18.60
C THR A 108 8.41 5.19 -20.10
N SER A 109 7.85 4.08 -20.55
CA SER A 109 7.82 3.70 -21.96
C SER A 109 7.20 4.76 -22.87
N THR A 110 6.20 5.53 -22.42
CA THR A 110 5.61 6.63 -23.19
C THR A 110 6.26 7.99 -22.93
N GLY A 111 7.20 8.07 -22.00
CA GLY A 111 7.94 9.29 -21.68
C GLY A 111 7.40 10.10 -20.50
N ARG A 112 6.46 9.54 -19.71
CA ARG A 112 6.03 10.17 -18.44
C ARG A 112 7.18 10.18 -17.43
N ILE A 113 7.21 11.19 -16.58
CA ILE A 113 8.22 11.31 -15.54
C ILE A 113 7.82 10.43 -14.33
N VAL A 114 8.77 9.63 -13.86
CA VAL A 114 8.68 8.83 -12.64
C VAL A 114 9.95 9.04 -11.81
N TYR A 115 9.90 8.73 -10.52
CA TYR A 115 10.96 9.11 -9.58
C TYR A 115 11.66 7.88 -8.99
N GLY A 116 12.96 7.97 -8.80
CA GLY A 116 13.78 7.02 -8.06
C GLY A 116 13.90 7.40 -6.59
N GLY A 117 14.38 6.46 -5.76
CA GLY A 117 14.58 6.64 -4.33
C GLY A 117 13.28 6.75 -3.52
N GLY A 118 13.21 6.09 -2.37
CA GLY A 118 12.09 6.27 -1.44
C GLY A 118 10.76 5.62 -1.84
N GLY A 119 10.81 4.49 -2.55
CA GLY A 119 9.62 3.73 -2.97
C GLY A 119 9.03 4.13 -4.32
N ILE A 120 7.88 3.53 -4.65
CA ILE A 120 7.10 3.86 -5.84
C ILE A 120 6.21 5.06 -5.52
N THR A 121 6.46 6.17 -6.19
CA THR A 121 5.58 7.35 -6.12
C THR A 121 4.40 7.13 -7.05
N PRO A 122 3.14 7.21 -6.55
CA PRO A 122 1.96 7.04 -7.39
C PRO A 122 1.85 8.09 -8.50
N ASP A 123 1.19 7.73 -9.61
CA ASP A 123 0.80 8.67 -10.66
C ASP A 123 -0.29 9.63 -10.17
N VAL A 124 -1.17 9.13 -9.31
CA VAL A 124 -2.23 9.91 -8.66
C VAL A 124 -2.10 9.76 -7.15
N ILE A 125 -1.66 10.81 -6.49
CA ILE A 125 -1.47 10.81 -5.03
C ILE A 125 -2.83 11.01 -4.36
N VAL A 126 -3.22 10.05 -3.52
CA VAL A 126 -4.42 10.09 -2.68
C VAL A 126 -4.05 9.70 -1.26
N LYS A 127 -4.05 10.66 -0.36
CA LYS A 127 -3.73 10.42 1.06
C LYS A 127 -5.00 10.05 1.82
N TYR A 128 -4.88 9.09 2.73
CA TYR A 128 -5.94 8.84 3.70
C TYR A 128 -6.09 10.01 4.66
N PRO A 129 -7.31 10.29 5.16
CA PRO A 129 -7.52 11.23 6.24
C PRO A 129 -6.66 10.85 7.45
N LYS A 130 -6.02 11.85 8.07
CA LYS A 130 -5.26 11.61 9.30
C LYS A 130 -6.25 11.34 10.44
N LEU A 131 -6.21 10.13 10.97
CA LEU A 131 -7.04 9.72 12.10
C LEU A 131 -6.47 10.24 13.42
N ALA A 132 -7.36 10.45 14.39
CA ALA A 132 -6.97 10.78 15.75
C ALA A 132 -6.12 9.67 16.38
N ARG A 133 -5.22 10.03 17.30
CA ARG A 133 -4.36 9.05 17.98
C ARG A 133 -5.16 7.95 18.69
N THR A 134 -6.29 8.28 19.28
CA THR A 134 -7.20 7.32 19.91
C THR A 134 -7.72 6.31 18.91
N THR A 135 -8.14 6.74 17.72
CA THR A 135 -8.61 5.84 16.66
C THR A 135 -7.48 4.91 16.15
N GLN A 136 -6.27 5.44 15.98
CA GLN A 136 -5.10 4.62 15.63
C GLN A 136 -4.80 3.58 16.73
N LEU A 137 -4.96 3.95 18.00
CA LEU A 137 -4.76 3.04 19.13
C LEU A 137 -5.78 1.91 19.15
N LEU A 138 -7.06 2.19 18.81
CA LEU A 138 -8.10 1.17 18.67
C LEU A 138 -7.73 0.12 17.59
N GLU A 139 -7.10 0.56 16.51
CA GLU A 139 -6.64 -0.33 15.44
C GLU A 139 -5.41 -1.14 15.87
N VAL A 140 -4.34 -0.48 16.32
CA VAL A 140 -3.07 -1.13 16.73
C VAL A 140 -3.28 -2.13 17.85
N ARG A 141 -4.20 -1.86 18.78
CA ARG A 141 -4.56 -2.76 19.89
C ARG A 141 -5.62 -3.78 19.51
N SER A 142 -6.01 -3.85 18.23
CA SER A 142 -7.01 -4.79 17.70
C SER A 142 -8.38 -4.71 18.41
N ALA A 143 -8.76 -3.55 18.95
CA ALA A 143 -10.01 -3.37 19.66
C ALA A 143 -11.22 -3.73 18.79
N ILE A 144 -11.21 -3.24 17.54
CA ILE A 144 -12.30 -3.47 16.58
C ILE A 144 -12.43 -4.95 16.25
N PHE A 145 -11.30 -5.62 16.00
CA PHE A 145 -11.27 -7.06 15.71
C PHE A 145 -11.80 -7.89 16.91
N ASN A 146 -11.29 -7.63 18.11
CA ASN A 146 -11.67 -8.37 19.31
C ASN A 146 -13.18 -8.23 19.60
N TYR A 147 -13.68 -7.00 19.56
CA TYR A 147 -15.13 -6.76 19.70
C TYR A 147 -15.93 -7.49 18.62
N ALA A 148 -15.50 -7.42 17.35
CA ALA A 148 -16.21 -8.04 16.24
C ALA A 148 -16.32 -9.56 16.38
N VAL A 149 -15.23 -10.22 16.85
CA VAL A 149 -15.25 -11.68 17.11
C VAL A 149 -16.24 -12.04 18.22
N GLU A 150 -16.22 -11.30 19.34
CA GLU A 150 -17.14 -11.51 20.44
C GLU A 150 -18.59 -11.23 20.05
N TYR A 151 -18.82 -10.13 19.33
CA TYR A 151 -20.14 -9.77 18.85
C TYR A 151 -20.71 -10.83 17.92
N ALA A 152 -19.93 -11.31 16.96
CA ALA A 152 -20.34 -12.35 16.03
C ALA A 152 -20.65 -13.69 16.73
N ALA A 153 -19.92 -14.03 17.80
CA ALA A 153 -20.17 -15.22 18.60
C ALA A 153 -21.48 -15.13 19.40
N LYS A 154 -21.80 -13.95 19.94
CA LYS A 154 -23.02 -13.70 20.72
C LYS A 154 -24.29 -13.59 19.87
N HIS A 155 -24.15 -13.34 18.55
CA HIS A 155 -25.27 -13.13 17.64
C HIS A 155 -25.29 -14.18 16.51
N PRO A 156 -25.86 -15.36 16.75
CA PRO A 156 -25.90 -16.44 15.76
C PRO A 156 -26.70 -16.09 14.50
N ASP A 157 -27.71 -15.22 14.61
CA ASP A 157 -28.65 -14.86 13.54
C ASP A 157 -28.20 -13.67 12.67
N LEU A 158 -26.92 -13.24 12.79
CA LEU A 158 -26.38 -12.17 11.96
C LEU A 158 -26.49 -12.47 10.48
N THR A 159 -26.80 -11.44 9.70
CA THR A 159 -26.77 -11.46 8.24
C THR A 159 -25.61 -10.61 7.70
N LYS A 160 -25.25 -10.79 6.43
CA LYS A 160 -24.19 -9.98 5.80
C LYS A 160 -24.53 -8.50 5.73
N ASP A 161 -25.82 -8.15 5.65
CA ASP A 161 -26.29 -6.76 5.55
C ASP A 161 -26.42 -6.07 6.92
N ILE A 162 -25.52 -6.42 7.84
CA ILE A 162 -25.48 -5.77 9.15
C ILE A 162 -25.19 -4.27 9.01
N ALA A 163 -25.93 -3.47 9.79
CA ALA A 163 -25.63 -2.05 9.97
C ALA A 163 -25.08 -1.82 11.38
N VAL A 164 -24.08 -0.96 11.49
CA VAL A 164 -23.57 -0.52 12.79
C VAL A 164 -24.62 0.43 13.41
N SER A 165 -25.43 -0.10 14.33
CA SER A 165 -26.43 0.69 15.03
C SER A 165 -25.77 1.58 16.09
N PRO A 166 -26.44 2.67 16.53
CA PRO A 166 -25.95 3.47 17.66
C PRO A 166 -25.71 2.65 18.93
N ALA A 167 -26.56 1.65 19.19
CA ALA A 167 -26.42 0.77 20.36
C ALA A 167 -25.16 -0.10 20.26
N MET A 168 -24.91 -0.71 19.09
CA MET A 168 -23.70 -1.48 18.82
C MET A 168 -22.44 -0.61 18.97
N PHE A 169 -22.50 0.62 18.51
CA PHE A 169 -21.38 1.55 18.60
C PHE A 169 -21.05 1.93 20.04
N GLU A 170 -22.09 2.15 20.86
CA GLU A 170 -21.92 2.38 22.30
C GLU A 170 -21.36 1.15 23.01
N GLU A 171 -21.82 -0.03 22.68
CA GLU A 171 -21.29 -1.31 23.21
C GLU A 171 -19.80 -1.47 22.85
N PHE A 172 -19.41 -1.12 21.62
CA PHE A 172 -18.01 -1.14 21.21
C PHE A 172 -17.14 -0.15 22.04
N ILE A 173 -17.64 1.07 22.27
CA ILE A 173 -16.91 2.06 23.10
C ILE A 173 -16.67 1.52 24.50
N HIS A 174 -17.70 0.94 25.10
CA HIS A 174 -17.62 0.34 26.44
C HIS A 174 -16.64 -0.84 26.46
N HIS A 175 -16.74 -1.74 25.50
CA HIS A 175 -15.81 -2.88 25.35
C HIS A 175 -14.35 -2.44 25.24
N ALA A 176 -14.06 -1.42 24.42
CA ALA A 176 -12.69 -0.91 24.25
C ALA A 176 -12.15 -0.28 25.56
N ALA A 177 -13.01 0.37 26.34
CA ALA A 177 -12.63 0.95 27.62
C ALA A 177 -12.41 -0.13 28.71
N GLU A 178 -13.27 -1.15 28.77
CA GLU A 178 -13.10 -2.29 29.70
C GLU A 178 -11.79 -3.06 29.49
N HIS A 179 -11.26 -3.05 28.27
CA HIS A 179 -10.00 -3.69 27.92
C HIS A 179 -8.78 -2.74 28.00
N ASP A 180 -8.91 -1.61 28.69
CA ASP A 180 -7.83 -0.63 28.93
C ASP A 180 -7.14 -0.13 27.65
N ILE A 181 -7.88 -0.03 26.53
CA ILE A 181 -7.34 0.44 25.26
C ILE A 181 -7.34 1.97 25.20
N ALA A 182 -8.47 2.59 25.55
CA ALA A 182 -8.63 4.03 25.71
C ALA A 182 -9.84 4.31 26.59
N SER A 183 -9.90 5.48 27.23
CA SER A 183 -11.08 5.84 28.02
C SER A 183 -12.30 6.09 27.12
N GLU A 184 -13.50 5.83 27.61
CA GLU A 184 -14.73 6.14 26.86
C GLU A 184 -14.79 7.61 26.42
N SER A 185 -14.33 8.53 27.27
CA SER A 185 -14.31 9.97 26.95
C SER A 185 -13.39 10.26 25.76
N ASP A 186 -12.19 9.66 25.71
CA ASP A 186 -11.24 9.87 24.62
C ASP A 186 -11.76 9.28 23.31
N ILE A 187 -12.41 8.10 23.37
CA ILE A 187 -13.01 7.48 22.20
C ILE A 187 -14.16 8.37 21.68
N ARG A 188 -15.06 8.81 22.55
CA ARG A 188 -16.18 9.70 22.18
C ARG A 188 -15.69 11.01 21.57
N ASP A 189 -14.63 11.57 22.12
CA ASP A 189 -14.03 12.80 21.61
C ASP A 189 -13.43 12.60 20.21
N ALA A 190 -12.71 11.50 19.97
CA ALA A 190 -12.22 11.14 18.64
C ALA A 190 -13.39 10.97 17.65
N MET A 191 -14.49 10.34 18.05
CA MET A 191 -15.66 10.09 17.21
C MET A 191 -16.48 11.35 16.86
N LYS A 192 -16.17 12.50 17.42
CA LYS A 192 -16.71 13.81 16.95
C LYS A 192 -16.16 14.18 15.57
N ASN A 193 -14.98 13.67 15.20
CA ASN A 193 -14.43 13.80 13.87
C ASN A 193 -15.12 12.80 12.92
N THR A 194 -15.64 13.31 11.82
CA THR A 194 -16.38 12.49 10.84
C THR A 194 -15.52 11.38 10.22
N ALA A 195 -14.24 11.66 9.93
CA ALA A 195 -13.35 10.67 9.31
C ALA A 195 -13.05 9.51 10.26
N ASP A 196 -12.79 9.81 11.55
CA ASP A 196 -12.57 8.80 12.58
C ASP A 196 -13.80 7.91 12.77
N ARG A 197 -14.96 8.54 12.88
CA ARG A 197 -16.23 7.83 13.04
C ARG A 197 -16.53 6.91 11.86
N GLN A 198 -16.41 7.42 10.63
CA GLN A 198 -16.63 6.64 9.42
C GLN A 198 -15.63 5.48 9.29
N PHE A 199 -14.37 5.71 9.69
CA PHE A 199 -13.37 4.65 9.71
C PHE A 199 -13.78 3.52 10.66
N VAL A 200 -14.13 3.85 11.91
CA VAL A 200 -14.50 2.85 12.93
C VAL A 200 -15.78 2.11 12.54
N GLU A 201 -16.81 2.81 12.06
CA GLU A 201 -18.07 2.19 11.63
C GLU A 201 -17.85 1.20 10.47
N ARG A 202 -17.05 1.59 9.47
CA ARG A 202 -16.69 0.71 8.35
C ARG A 202 -15.89 -0.49 8.81
N ALA A 203 -14.89 -0.28 9.67
CA ALA A 203 -14.04 -1.33 10.19
C ALA A 203 -14.84 -2.33 11.05
N LEU A 204 -15.71 -1.85 11.94
CA LEU A 204 -16.61 -2.71 12.74
C LEU A 204 -17.46 -3.59 11.83
N LYS A 205 -18.12 -3.02 10.83
CA LYS A 205 -18.94 -3.77 9.89
C LYS A 205 -18.13 -4.84 9.16
N ALA A 206 -16.98 -4.47 8.65
CA ALA A 206 -16.11 -5.37 7.90
C ALA A 206 -15.59 -6.52 8.78
N GLU A 207 -15.14 -6.22 10.02
CA GLU A 207 -14.62 -7.24 10.94
C GLU A 207 -15.71 -8.17 11.44
N ILE A 208 -16.92 -7.68 11.74
CA ILE A 208 -18.06 -8.54 12.13
C ILE A 208 -18.44 -9.49 11.00
N VAL A 209 -18.52 -8.98 9.76
CA VAL A 209 -18.81 -9.82 8.60
C VAL A 209 -17.69 -10.84 8.36
N ALA A 210 -16.43 -10.43 8.52
CA ALA A 210 -15.29 -11.34 8.41
C ALA A 210 -15.32 -12.46 9.46
N ALA A 211 -15.60 -12.11 10.72
CA ALA A 211 -15.68 -13.06 11.82
C ALA A 211 -16.81 -14.09 11.63
N LYS A 212 -17.95 -13.66 11.07
CA LYS A 212 -19.13 -14.51 10.91
C LYS A 212 -19.16 -15.33 9.62
N PHE A 213 -18.75 -14.70 8.49
CA PHE A 213 -18.94 -15.24 7.14
C PHE A 213 -17.63 -15.47 6.37
N GLY A 214 -16.50 -15.22 7.02
CA GLY A 214 -15.18 -15.32 6.41
C GLY A 214 -14.70 -14.02 5.77
N TYR A 215 -13.38 -13.93 5.61
CA TYR A 215 -12.70 -12.71 5.15
C TYR A 215 -13.19 -12.23 3.78
N ASP A 216 -13.40 -13.15 2.84
CA ASP A 216 -13.86 -12.81 1.49
C ASP A 216 -15.21 -12.10 1.48
N ALA A 217 -16.10 -12.45 2.41
CA ALA A 217 -17.40 -11.79 2.55
C ALA A 217 -17.29 -10.33 3.02
N SER A 218 -16.19 -9.94 3.64
CA SER A 218 -15.97 -8.59 4.17
C SER A 218 -15.45 -7.57 3.13
N TYR A 219 -14.91 -8.03 1.99
CA TYR A 219 -14.32 -7.14 0.98
C TYR A 219 -15.23 -5.99 0.52
N PRO A 220 -16.52 -6.21 0.20
CA PRO A 220 -17.39 -5.11 -0.21
C PRO A 220 -17.46 -3.97 0.83
N TYR A 221 -17.41 -4.32 2.11
CA TYR A 221 -17.49 -3.36 3.22
C TYR A 221 -16.15 -2.68 3.48
N ARG A 222 -15.03 -3.38 3.29
CA ARG A 222 -13.68 -2.80 3.40
C ARG A 222 -13.42 -1.75 2.32
N LEU A 223 -13.94 -1.98 1.11
CA LEU A 223 -13.74 -1.10 -0.03
C LEU A 223 -14.73 0.07 -0.09
N GLN A 224 -15.87 -0.04 0.58
CA GLN A 224 -16.90 0.99 0.58
C GLN A 224 -16.41 2.28 1.26
N GLY A 225 -16.43 3.42 0.57
CA GLY A 225 -15.95 4.70 1.10
C GLY A 225 -14.43 4.76 1.29
N ASP A 226 -13.68 3.87 0.65
CA ASP A 226 -12.23 3.97 0.57
C ASP A 226 -11.85 4.99 -0.51
N VAL A 227 -11.26 6.11 -0.09
CA VAL A 227 -10.94 7.25 -0.98
C VAL A 227 -9.95 6.87 -2.08
N GLN A 228 -9.06 5.89 -1.83
CA GLN A 228 -8.12 5.42 -2.85
C GLN A 228 -8.81 4.53 -3.87
N VAL A 229 -9.73 3.66 -3.43
CA VAL A 229 -10.56 2.83 -4.32
C VAL A 229 -11.48 3.70 -5.17
N GLU A 230 -12.16 4.67 -4.58
CA GLU A 230 -13.02 5.61 -5.30
C GLU A 230 -12.23 6.36 -6.38
N LYS A 231 -11.05 6.88 -6.02
CA LYS A 231 -10.17 7.56 -6.98
C LYS A 231 -9.66 6.62 -8.08
N ALA A 232 -9.33 5.38 -7.73
CA ALA A 232 -8.93 4.38 -8.72
C ALA A 232 -10.04 4.14 -9.76
N LEU A 233 -11.30 4.04 -9.32
CA LEU A 233 -12.44 3.89 -10.22
C LEU A 233 -12.63 5.11 -11.15
N GLU A 234 -12.42 6.32 -10.64
CA GLU A 234 -12.50 7.54 -11.44
C GLU A 234 -11.45 7.60 -12.57
N VAL A 235 -10.24 7.11 -12.33
CA VAL A 235 -9.12 7.20 -13.29
C VAL A 235 -9.01 6.01 -14.24
N PHE A 236 -9.95 5.06 -14.22
CA PHE A 236 -9.95 3.94 -15.19
C PHE A 236 -9.94 4.39 -16.66
N PRO A 237 -10.66 5.45 -17.08
CA PRO A 237 -10.58 5.95 -18.46
C PRO A 237 -9.18 6.42 -18.86
N GLU A 238 -8.44 7.05 -17.94
CA GLU A 238 -7.05 7.47 -18.16
C GLU A 238 -6.12 6.25 -18.25
N ALA A 239 -6.31 5.26 -17.39
CA ALA A 239 -5.55 4.01 -17.43
C ALA A 239 -5.74 3.25 -18.75
N GLN A 240 -6.97 3.25 -19.29
CA GLN A 240 -7.25 2.67 -20.60
C GLN A 240 -6.53 3.40 -21.75
N LYS A 241 -6.56 4.73 -21.75
CA LYS A 241 -5.85 5.54 -22.75
C LYS A 241 -4.35 5.28 -22.70
N LEU A 242 -3.78 5.26 -21.48
CA LEU A 242 -2.36 4.99 -21.26
C LEU A 242 -1.94 3.62 -21.79
N ALA A 243 -2.66 2.57 -21.46
CA ALA A 243 -2.39 1.22 -21.93
C ALA A 243 -2.47 1.12 -23.47
N THR A 244 -3.43 1.81 -24.10
CA THR A 244 -3.56 1.86 -25.55
C THR A 244 -2.38 2.57 -26.21
N MET A 245 -1.91 3.69 -25.65
CA MET A 245 -0.75 4.43 -26.13
C MET A 245 0.54 3.59 -26.00
N ALA A 246 0.73 2.92 -24.87
CA ALA A 246 1.87 2.05 -24.64
C ALA A 246 1.90 0.87 -25.63
N ALA A 247 0.75 0.23 -25.86
CA ALA A 247 0.62 -0.85 -26.82
C ALA A 247 0.92 -0.41 -28.27
N ALA A 248 0.44 0.76 -28.70
CA ALA A 248 0.70 1.33 -30.01
C ALA A 248 2.20 1.61 -30.21
N ARG A 249 2.86 2.19 -29.20
CA ARG A 249 4.31 2.46 -29.24
C ARG A 249 5.14 1.18 -29.31
N ALA A 250 4.77 0.16 -28.54
CA ALA A 250 5.45 -1.14 -28.60
C ALA A 250 5.33 -1.82 -29.98
N GLN A 251 4.25 -1.55 -30.71
CA GLN A 251 4.04 -2.07 -32.09
C GLN A 251 4.82 -1.28 -33.13
N SER A 252 5.04 0.03 -32.94
CA SER A 252 5.84 0.86 -33.87
C SER A 252 7.34 0.56 -33.82
N GLY A 253 7.81 -0.19 -32.83
CA GLY A 253 9.23 -0.48 -32.64
C GLY A 253 10.02 0.70 -32.10
N ASP A 254 9.38 1.76 -31.63
CA ASP A 254 10.03 2.89 -31.01
C ASP A 254 10.70 2.46 -29.71
N GLU A 255 12.00 2.64 -29.60
CA GLU A 255 12.72 2.37 -28.37
C GLU A 255 12.19 3.24 -27.22
N PRO A 256 12.06 2.69 -26.01
CA PRO A 256 11.72 3.49 -24.84
C PRO A 256 12.76 4.60 -24.64
N PRO A 257 12.39 5.75 -24.09
CA PRO A 257 13.32 6.85 -23.86
C PRO A 257 14.48 6.41 -22.97
N VAL A 258 15.71 6.69 -23.39
CA VAL A 258 16.92 6.33 -22.64
C VAL A 258 16.94 7.12 -21.33
N ASN A 259 17.02 6.42 -20.22
CA ASN A 259 17.16 7.00 -18.89
C ASN A 259 18.65 7.16 -18.54
N ALA A 260 19.06 8.36 -18.06
CA ALA A 260 20.46 8.69 -17.79
C ALA A 260 21.11 7.79 -16.74
N GLY A 261 20.32 7.22 -15.79
CA GLY A 261 20.80 6.34 -14.73
C GLY A 261 21.14 4.91 -15.17
N SER A 262 20.68 4.47 -16.35
CA SER A 262 20.87 3.07 -16.79
C SER A 262 22.33 2.75 -17.22
N ARG A 263 23.16 3.76 -17.45
CA ARG A 263 24.55 3.55 -17.89
C ARG A 263 25.54 3.22 -16.76
N SER A 264 25.21 3.51 -15.50
CA SER A 264 26.11 3.24 -14.36
C SER A 264 26.01 1.84 -13.79
N ALA A 265 24.96 1.07 -14.12
CA ALA A 265 24.74 -0.26 -13.57
C ALA A 265 25.54 -1.39 -14.28
N GLN A 266 26.21 -1.11 -15.41
CA GLN A 266 26.95 -2.13 -16.19
C GLN A 266 28.46 -2.19 -15.92
N ALA A 267 29.01 -1.33 -15.06
CA ALA A 267 30.40 -1.42 -14.67
C ALA A 267 30.57 -2.33 -13.45
N ASN A 268 30.55 -3.62 -13.67
CA ASN A 268 31.02 -4.60 -12.69
C ASN A 268 32.57 -4.54 -12.72
N PRO A 269 33.29 -4.12 -11.67
CA PRO A 269 34.73 -4.27 -11.64
C PRO A 269 35.00 -5.78 -11.57
N LYS A 270 35.70 -6.29 -12.58
CA LYS A 270 36.32 -7.59 -12.54
C LYS A 270 37.24 -7.61 -11.32
N THR A 271 36.93 -8.49 -10.40
CA THR A 271 37.86 -8.87 -9.32
C THR A 271 38.99 -9.65 -9.98
N ASP A 272 40.18 -9.09 -9.95
CA ASP A 272 41.44 -9.84 -10.02
C ASP A 272 41.72 -10.48 -8.66
#